data_660655a48e4cd155a47b1895976351db
#
_entry.id   660655a48e4cd155a47b1895976351db
#
_cell.length_a   1.000
_cell.length_b   1.000
_cell.length_c   1.000
_cell.angle_alpha   90.00
_cell.angle_beta   90.00
_cell.angle_gamma   90.00
#
_symmetry.space_group_name_H-M   'P 1'
#
loop_
_entity.id
_entity.type
_entity.pdbx_description
1 polymer ?
#
loop_
_entity_poly.entity_id
_entity_poly.type
_entity_poly.pdbx_seq_one_letter_code
_entity_poly.pdbx_strand_id
1 'polypeptide(L)'
;ANNPASAGTSGSPRVSGGVPNWIYEGQHYKKASQTLQTTTATVDGTATGGSWTNSTTVYVEDDLNAMLKLAWSTGGEVDTVLADSIGFNLASKFTGVATRFRDVASKQAAQIIGFADVFVSPYGTVRLRLSRYVPANTWYALQMDMWEIAYLRPFQTLEIAKSGDSDKRTLLAEWTLVAKNPTANAKAHGVAATAG
;
A
#
# COMPACT_ATOMS: atom_id res chain seq x y z
N ALA A 1 6.14 -6.87 0.40
CA ALA A 1 6.14 -8.24 -0.07
C ALA A 1 4.88 -8.52 -0.89
N ASN A 2 5.07 -8.87 -2.15
CA ASN A 2 4.00 -9.14 -3.13
C ASN A 2 3.61 -10.63 -3.15
N ASN A 3 3.86 -11.34 -2.05
CA ASN A 3 3.62 -12.77 -2.00
C ASN A 3 2.15 -13.07 -1.69
N PRO A 4 1.50 -13.95 -2.48
CA PRO A 4 0.18 -14.47 -2.14
C PRO A 4 0.27 -15.29 -0.84
N ALA A 5 -0.83 -15.33 -0.10
CA ALA A 5 -0.93 -16.22 1.05
C ALA A 5 -0.87 -17.69 0.59
N SER A 6 -0.19 -18.51 1.36
CA SER A 6 -0.09 -19.96 1.12
C SER A 6 -0.19 -20.72 2.42
N ALA A 7 -1.07 -21.73 2.43
CA ALA A 7 -1.20 -22.62 3.57
C ALA A 7 0.06 -23.48 3.84
N GLY A 8 0.96 -23.51 2.88
CA GLY A 8 2.15 -24.36 2.93
C GLY A 8 1.84 -25.85 2.66
N THR A 9 2.89 -26.60 2.45
CA THR A 9 2.88 -28.07 2.27
C THR A 9 4.04 -28.65 3.06
N SER A 10 4.16 -29.97 3.08
CA SER A 10 5.27 -30.67 3.78
C SER A 10 6.66 -30.19 3.39
N GLY A 11 6.84 -29.59 2.21
CA GLY A 11 8.15 -29.07 1.72
C GLY A 11 8.19 -27.56 1.54
N SER A 12 7.10 -26.85 1.80
CA SER A 12 7.03 -25.39 1.61
C SER A 12 6.42 -24.71 2.84
N PRO A 13 7.10 -23.72 3.44
CA PRO A 13 6.58 -23.03 4.60
C PRO A 13 5.31 -22.23 4.25
N ARG A 14 4.51 -21.94 5.27
CA ARG A 14 3.36 -21.04 5.16
C ARG A 14 3.83 -19.63 4.83
N VAL A 15 3.09 -18.93 3.99
CA VAL A 15 3.37 -17.55 3.61
C VAL A 15 2.13 -16.70 3.90
N SER A 16 2.32 -15.61 4.62
CA SER A 16 1.27 -14.60 4.84
C SER A 16 1.11 -13.71 3.61
N GLY A 17 -0.12 -13.44 3.21
CA GLY A 17 -0.42 -12.50 2.14
C GLY A 17 -0.02 -11.07 2.50
N GLY A 18 0.56 -10.34 1.55
CA GLY A 18 0.86 -8.91 1.69
C GLY A 18 -0.35 -8.03 1.38
N VAL A 19 -0.27 -6.73 1.74
CA VAL A 19 -1.31 -5.72 1.46
C VAL A 19 -1.88 -5.80 0.04
N PRO A 20 -1.06 -5.91 -1.03
CA PRO A 20 -1.57 -5.95 -2.40
C PRO A 20 -2.51 -7.11 -2.71
N ASN A 21 -2.35 -8.22 -1.99
CA ASN A 21 -3.12 -9.44 -2.22
C ASN A 21 -4.48 -9.43 -1.52
N TRP A 22 -4.65 -8.54 -0.53
CA TRP A 22 -5.90 -8.35 0.18
C TRP A 22 -6.81 -7.31 -0.47
N ILE A 23 -6.29 -6.46 -1.36
CA ILE A 23 -7.09 -5.48 -2.08
C ILE A 23 -7.83 -6.18 -3.20
N TYR A 24 -9.18 -6.12 -3.15
CA TYR A 24 -10.07 -6.76 -4.11
C TYR A 24 -9.80 -6.32 -5.57
N GLU A 25 -9.97 -7.20 -6.54
CA GLU A 25 -9.67 -6.92 -7.95
C GLU A 25 -10.47 -5.72 -8.51
N GLY A 26 -11.74 -5.58 -8.15
CA GLY A 26 -12.58 -4.44 -8.53
C GLY A 26 -12.09 -3.09 -8.01
N GLN A 27 -11.17 -3.07 -7.04
CA GLN A 27 -10.55 -1.89 -6.46
C GLN A 27 -9.19 -1.56 -7.09
N HIS A 28 -8.85 -2.21 -8.20
CA HIS A 28 -7.64 -1.89 -8.94
C HIS A 28 -7.94 -0.80 -9.97
N TYR A 29 -7.44 0.40 -9.71
CA TYR A 29 -7.50 1.46 -10.70
C TYR A 29 -6.49 1.21 -11.82
N LYS A 30 -6.98 1.32 -13.05
CA LYS A 30 -6.16 1.28 -14.27
C LYS A 30 -6.55 2.42 -15.18
N LYS A 31 -5.58 3.00 -15.85
CA LYS A 31 -5.82 3.93 -16.95
C LYS A 31 -6.27 3.15 -18.20
N ALA A 32 -7.04 3.77 -19.08
CA ALA A 32 -7.61 3.10 -20.27
C ALA A 32 -6.56 2.44 -21.19
N SER A 33 -5.33 2.96 -21.19
CA SER A 33 -4.19 2.40 -21.97
C SER A 33 -3.51 1.20 -21.30
N GLN A 34 -3.90 0.84 -20.07
CA GLN A 34 -3.28 -0.25 -19.33
C GLN A 34 -4.12 -1.52 -19.38
N THR A 35 -3.47 -2.65 -19.62
CA THR A 35 -4.11 -3.97 -19.51
C THR A 35 -3.85 -4.52 -18.12
N LEU A 36 -4.93 -4.72 -17.34
CA LEU A 36 -4.83 -5.52 -16.12
C LEU A 36 -4.64 -6.97 -16.56
N GLN A 37 -3.52 -7.54 -16.19
CA GLN A 37 -3.43 -8.99 -16.13
C GLN A 37 -4.15 -9.43 -14.85
N THR A 38 -5.15 -10.25 -15.02
CA THR A 38 -6.04 -10.74 -13.99
C THR A 38 -5.24 -11.50 -12.93
N THR A 39 -5.01 -10.86 -11.81
CA THR A 39 -4.73 -11.56 -10.56
C THR A 39 -6.02 -11.58 -9.80
N THR A 40 -6.71 -12.70 -9.84
CA THR A 40 -7.89 -12.88 -9.00
C THR A 40 -7.43 -12.88 -7.55
N ALA A 41 -7.49 -11.72 -6.91
CA ALA A 41 -7.41 -11.68 -5.47
C ALA A 41 -8.73 -12.22 -4.94
N THR A 42 -8.71 -13.43 -4.43
CA THR A 42 -9.83 -13.96 -3.68
C THR A 42 -9.90 -13.24 -2.33
N VAL A 43 -11.11 -13.19 -1.75
CA VAL A 43 -11.38 -12.54 -0.45
C VAL A 43 -10.55 -13.11 0.69
N ASP A 44 -9.93 -14.28 0.50
CA ASP A 44 -9.08 -14.98 1.46
C ASP A 44 -7.57 -14.64 1.35
N GLY A 45 -7.20 -13.65 0.53
CA GLY A 45 -5.80 -13.26 0.33
C GLY A 45 -4.98 -14.22 -0.53
N THR A 46 -5.59 -15.26 -1.08
CA THR A 46 -4.96 -16.12 -2.09
C THR A 46 -5.05 -15.43 -3.44
N ALA A 47 -3.94 -14.84 -3.90
CA ALA A 47 -3.84 -14.33 -5.25
C ALA A 47 -3.12 -15.35 -6.12
N THR A 48 -3.76 -15.78 -7.19
CA THR A 48 -3.07 -16.49 -8.25
C THR A 48 -2.18 -15.47 -8.97
N GLY A 49 -0.85 -15.65 -8.89
CA GLY A 49 0.11 -14.67 -9.37
C GLY A 49 -0.09 -14.30 -10.83
N GLY A 50 -0.52 -13.09 -11.09
CA GLY A 50 -0.52 -12.45 -12.39
C GLY A 50 0.72 -11.60 -12.53
N SER A 51 1.35 -11.66 -13.67
CA SER A 51 2.42 -10.74 -14.04
C SER A 51 1.82 -9.41 -14.45
N TRP A 52 2.22 -8.33 -13.81
CA TRP A 52 1.89 -6.99 -14.25
C TRP A 52 2.72 -6.64 -15.48
N THR A 53 2.09 -6.46 -16.61
CA THR A 53 2.74 -5.79 -17.72
C THR A 53 2.88 -4.32 -17.33
N ASN A 54 4.11 -3.90 -17.08
CA ASN A 54 4.46 -2.52 -16.73
C ASN A 54 4.25 -1.60 -17.95
N SER A 55 3.01 -1.38 -18.34
CA SER A 55 2.68 -0.23 -19.16
C SER A 55 2.70 0.98 -18.24
N THR A 56 3.82 1.68 -18.20
CA THR A 56 3.95 2.92 -17.45
C THR A 56 3.21 4.02 -18.19
N THR A 57 2.28 4.65 -17.51
CA THR A 57 1.50 5.77 -18.07
C THR A 57 1.57 6.94 -17.10
N VAL A 58 1.68 8.16 -17.64
CA VAL A 58 1.63 9.37 -16.81
C VAL A 58 0.26 9.47 -16.15
N TYR A 59 0.26 9.48 -14.83
CA TYR A 59 -0.92 9.71 -14.03
C TYR A 59 -1.08 11.20 -13.76
N VAL A 60 -2.32 11.63 -13.71
CA VAL A 60 -2.70 13.01 -13.37
C VAL A 60 -3.54 13.00 -12.09
N GLU A 61 -3.88 14.17 -11.60
CA GLU A 61 -4.69 14.34 -10.39
C GLU A 61 -6.04 13.61 -10.46
N ASP A 62 -6.67 13.62 -11.64
CA ASP A 62 -7.94 12.91 -11.87
C ASP A 62 -7.81 11.39 -11.70
N ASP A 63 -6.65 10.82 -12.03
CA ASP A 63 -6.40 9.40 -11.85
C ASP A 63 -6.33 9.02 -10.35
N LEU A 64 -5.75 9.90 -9.53
CA LEU A 64 -5.75 9.73 -8.08
C LEU A 64 -7.17 9.84 -7.52
N ASN A 65 -7.95 10.84 -7.96
CA ASN A 65 -9.34 10.99 -7.59
C ASN A 65 -10.19 9.79 -8.01
N ALA A 66 -9.95 9.25 -9.21
CA ALA A 66 -10.66 8.06 -9.71
C ALA A 66 -10.32 6.81 -8.87
N MET A 67 -9.07 6.65 -8.42
CA MET A 67 -8.69 5.58 -7.50
C MET A 67 -9.40 5.72 -6.15
N LEU A 68 -9.46 6.92 -5.59
CA LEU A 68 -10.17 7.19 -4.33
C LEU A 68 -11.68 6.93 -4.46
N LYS A 69 -12.27 7.29 -5.62
CA LYS A 69 -13.66 7.00 -5.94
C LYS A 69 -13.99 5.51 -5.89
N LEU A 70 -13.07 4.63 -6.34
CA LEU A 70 -13.30 3.18 -6.28
C LEU A 70 -13.52 2.71 -4.84
N ALA A 71 -12.65 3.10 -3.92
CA ALA A 71 -12.80 2.74 -2.51
C ALA A 71 -14.07 3.38 -1.90
N TRP A 72 -14.34 4.64 -2.21
CA TRP A 72 -15.51 5.34 -1.69
C TRP A 72 -16.83 4.72 -2.17
N SER A 73 -16.90 4.28 -3.42
CA SER A 73 -18.12 3.65 -3.99
C SER A 73 -18.52 2.34 -3.32
N THR A 74 -17.58 1.70 -2.65
CA THR A 74 -17.77 0.45 -1.88
C THR A 74 -17.83 0.67 -0.37
N GLY A 75 -17.97 1.94 0.06
CA GLY A 75 -18.15 2.30 1.46
C GLY A 75 -16.84 2.45 2.23
N GLY A 76 -15.69 2.57 1.56
CA GLY A 76 -14.40 2.84 2.19
C GLY A 76 -14.13 4.33 2.37
N GLU A 77 -13.48 4.69 3.44
CA GLU A 77 -12.96 6.04 3.73
C GLU A 77 -11.44 5.99 3.77
N VAL A 78 -10.82 6.25 2.63
CA VAL A 78 -9.36 6.26 2.54
C VAL A 78 -8.78 7.44 3.32
N ASP A 79 -7.85 7.16 4.21
CA ASP A 79 -7.14 8.16 5.00
C ASP A 79 -5.66 8.30 4.59
N THR A 80 -5.08 7.26 4.01
CA THR A 80 -3.66 7.22 3.69
C THR A 80 -3.41 6.67 2.28
N VAL A 81 -2.59 7.37 1.51
CA VAL A 81 -2.06 6.88 0.23
C VAL A 81 -0.56 6.62 0.39
N LEU A 82 -0.18 5.36 0.23
CA LEU A 82 1.22 4.95 0.19
C LEU A 82 1.71 4.96 -1.25
N ALA A 83 2.82 5.63 -1.49
CA ALA A 83 3.45 5.72 -2.81
C ALA A 83 4.92 5.33 -2.76
N ASP A 84 5.44 4.86 -3.89
CA ASP A 84 6.87 4.77 -4.13
C ASP A 84 7.47 6.17 -4.41
N SER A 85 8.77 6.24 -4.62
CA SER A 85 9.47 7.51 -4.85
C SER A 85 9.01 8.23 -6.12
N ILE A 86 8.70 7.49 -7.18
CA ILE A 86 8.23 8.04 -8.46
C ILE A 86 6.81 8.56 -8.31
N GLY A 87 5.92 7.73 -7.77
CA GLY A 87 4.53 8.10 -7.55
C GLY A 87 4.33 9.22 -6.54
N PHE A 88 5.16 9.28 -5.50
CA PHE A 88 5.15 10.38 -4.54
C PHE A 88 5.59 11.70 -5.16
N ASN A 89 6.69 11.69 -5.95
CA ASN A 89 7.17 12.87 -6.65
C ASN A 89 6.15 13.36 -7.69
N LEU A 90 5.45 12.45 -8.36
CA LEU A 90 4.37 12.80 -9.27
C LEU A 90 3.22 13.47 -8.53
N ALA A 91 2.74 12.86 -7.45
CA ALA A 91 1.63 13.39 -6.67
C ALA A 91 1.95 14.76 -6.05
N SER A 92 3.20 15.02 -5.68
CA SER A 92 3.63 16.33 -5.15
C SER A 92 3.54 17.48 -6.17
N LYS A 93 3.42 17.16 -7.47
CA LYS A 93 3.30 18.15 -8.55
C LYS A 93 1.84 18.47 -8.91
N PHE A 94 0.87 17.78 -8.31
CA PHE A 94 -0.54 18.03 -8.58
C PHE A 94 -0.95 19.41 -8.05
N THR A 95 -1.73 20.13 -8.83
CA THR A 95 -2.16 21.51 -8.50
C THR A 95 -3.17 21.56 -7.35
N GLY A 96 -3.97 20.51 -7.17
CA GLY A 96 -4.90 20.36 -6.06
C GLY A 96 -4.28 19.90 -4.75
N VAL A 97 -3.03 19.44 -4.80
CA VAL A 97 -2.17 19.34 -3.63
C VAL A 97 -1.90 20.77 -3.20
N ALA A 98 -2.75 21.26 -2.29
CA ALA A 98 -2.73 22.64 -1.86
C ALA A 98 -1.30 23.06 -1.60
N THR A 99 -0.80 23.98 -2.42
CA THR A 99 0.23 24.89 -2.02
C THR A 99 -0.32 25.60 -0.78
N ARG A 100 -0.25 24.94 0.37
CA ARG A 100 -0.54 25.59 1.62
C ARG A 100 0.51 26.66 1.73
N PHE A 101 0.10 27.86 1.38
CA PHE A 101 0.72 29.04 1.97
C PHE A 101 0.59 28.86 3.48
N ARG A 102 1.58 28.25 4.08
CA ARG A 102 1.74 28.32 5.50
C ARG A 102 2.01 29.80 5.72
N ASP A 103 1.04 30.47 6.34
CA ASP A 103 1.19 31.85 6.77
C ASP A 103 2.37 31.87 7.75
N VAL A 104 3.55 32.09 7.21
CA VAL A 104 4.77 32.21 7.97
C VAL A 104 4.73 33.65 8.47
N ALA A 105 4.44 33.81 9.76
CA ALA A 105 4.55 35.08 10.45
C ALA A 105 5.80 35.83 9.96
N SER A 106 5.64 37.04 9.54
CA SER A 106 6.42 37.89 8.66
C SER A 106 7.89 38.19 9.02
N LYS A 107 8.60 37.33 9.71
CA LYS A 107 10.01 37.54 10.12
C LYS A 107 10.97 36.34 9.89
N GLN A 108 10.54 35.27 9.26
CA GLN A 108 11.43 34.18 8.89
C GLN A 108 11.42 33.98 7.38
N ALA A 109 12.61 33.80 6.80
CA ALA A 109 12.78 33.53 5.40
C ALA A 109 11.81 32.44 4.92
N ALA A 110 11.04 32.71 3.87
CA ALA A 110 10.09 31.77 3.30
C ALA A 110 10.82 30.47 2.91
N GLN A 111 10.60 29.42 3.66
CA GLN A 111 11.10 28.10 3.32
C GLN A 111 10.13 27.52 2.30
N ILE A 112 10.61 27.34 1.06
CA ILE A 112 9.83 26.67 0.01
C ILE A 112 9.74 25.20 0.39
N ILE A 113 8.55 24.77 0.78
CA ILE A 113 8.26 23.35 1.07
C ILE A 113 7.95 22.69 -0.27
N GLY A 114 8.89 21.91 -0.78
CA GLY A 114 8.83 21.28 -2.11
C GLY A 114 7.91 20.05 -2.19
N PHE A 115 7.12 19.72 -1.15
CA PHE A 115 6.17 18.61 -1.21
C PHE A 115 4.93 18.86 -0.35
N ALA A 116 3.82 18.24 -0.72
CA ALA A 116 2.61 18.24 0.07
C ALA A 116 2.37 16.85 0.68
N ASP A 117 2.06 16.83 1.97
CA ASP A 117 1.78 15.63 2.75
C ASP A 117 0.28 15.28 2.75
N VAL A 118 -0.57 16.22 2.35
CA VAL A 118 -2.02 16.09 2.39
C VAL A 118 -2.63 16.46 1.05
N PHE A 119 -3.45 15.56 0.53
CA PHE A 119 -4.25 15.78 -0.66
C PHE A 119 -5.73 15.89 -0.27
N VAL A 120 -6.39 16.95 -0.72
CA VAL A 120 -7.82 17.16 -0.49
C VAL A 120 -8.56 16.79 -1.76
N SER A 121 -9.36 15.73 -1.69
CA SER A 121 -10.17 15.24 -2.79
C SER A 121 -11.67 15.41 -2.50
N PRO A 122 -12.55 15.31 -3.51
CA PRO A 122 -14.00 15.27 -3.30
C PRO A 122 -14.46 14.10 -2.40
N TYR A 123 -13.63 13.07 -2.27
CA TYR A 123 -13.93 11.85 -1.50
C TYR A 123 -13.32 11.85 -0.11
N GLY A 124 -12.69 12.93 0.31
CA GLY A 124 -12.08 13.10 1.62
C GLY A 124 -10.65 13.63 1.55
N THR A 125 -10.08 13.82 2.72
CA THR A 125 -8.70 14.29 2.88
C THR A 125 -7.79 13.11 3.13
N VAL A 126 -6.82 12.88 2.26
CA VAL A 126 -5.88 11.77 2.35
C VAL A 126 -4.47 12.25 2.62
N ARG A 127 -3.70 11.48 3.37
CA ARG A 127 -2.28 11.72 3.62
C ARG A 127 -1.44 10.94 2.64
N LEU A 128 -0.56 11.64 1.93
CA LEU A 128 0.42 11.01 1.05
C LEU A 128 1.65 10.62 1.86
N ARG A 129 2.04 9.36 1.80
CA ARG A 129 3.21 8.84 2.51
C ARG A 129 4.15 8.10 1.56
N LEU A 130 5.41 8.50 1.62
CA LEU A 130 6.48 7.79 0.92
C LEU A 130 6.82 6.49 1.66
N SER A 131 6.88 5.38 0.93
CA SER A 131 7.30 4.10 1.50
C SER A 131 8.21 3.34 0.55
N ARG A 132 9.39 2.95 1.04
CA ARG A 132 10.36 2.12 0.30
C ARG A 132 9.91 0.68 0.06
N TYR A 133 8.88 0.24 0.77
CA TYR A 133 8.32 -1.12 0.66
C TYR A 133 7.21 -1.24 -0.37
N VAL A 134 6.73 -0.12 -0.89
CA VAL A 134 5.79 -0.09 -2.01
C VAL A 134 6.55 -0.43 -3.29
N PRO A 135 6.07 -1.38 -4.11
CA PRO A 135 6.67 -1.66 -5.41
C PRO A 135 6.72 -0.41 -6.29
N ALA A 136 7.74 -0.33 -7.14
CA ALA A 136 7.88 0.78 -8.07
C ALA A 136 6.60 0.99 -8.90
N ASN A 137 6.31 2.23 -9.22
CA ASN A 137 5.16 2.62 -10.05
C ASN A 137 3.80 2.19 -9.48
N THR A 138 3.65 2.18 -8.16
CA THR A 138 2.43 1.72 -7.49
C THR A 138 1.94 2.71 -6.44
N TRP A 139 0.62 2.88 -6.36
CA TRP A 139 -0.07 3.57 -5.27
C TRP A 139 -0.99 2.61 -4.54
N TYR A 140 -1.01 2.71 -3.23
CA TYR A 140 -1.99 2.05 -2.36
C TYR A 140 -2.80 3.09 -1.61
N ALA A 141 -4.10 3.14 -1.85
CA ALA A 141 -5.07 3.92 -1.11
C ALA A 141 -5.66 3.03 -0.01
N LEU A 142 -5.34 3.32 1.23
CA LEU A 142 -5.64 2.47 2.37
C LEU A 142 -6.51 3.22 3.38
N GLN A 143 -7.51 2.52 3.90
CA GLN A 143 -8.20 2.87 5.12
C GLN A 143 -7.51 2.12 6.27
N MET A 144 -6.69 2.81 7.05
CA MET A 144 -5.82 2.17 8.04
C MET A 144 -6.56 1.44 9.15
N ASP A 145 -7.77 1.88 9.49
CA ASP A 145 -8.62 1.24 10.52
C ASP A 145 -9.06 -0.18 10.14
N MET A 146 -9.03 -0.50 8.84
CA MET A 146 -9.43 -1.80 8.31
C MET A 146 -8.27 -2.81 8.27
N TRP A 147 -7.10 -2.42 8.78
CA TRP A 147 -5.92 -3.28 8.80
C TRP A 147 -5.51 -3.62 10.22
N GLU A 148 -5.21 -4.89 10.46
CA GLU A 148 -4.79 -5.39 11.76
C GLU A 148 -3.74 -6.50 11.61
N ILE A 149 -2.94 -6.67 12.64
CA ILE A 149 -2.01 -7.80 12.75
C ILE A 149 -2.57 -8.78 13.77
N ALA A 150 -2.89 -9.99 13.31
CA ALA A 150 -3.33 -11.08 14.18
C ALA A 150 -2.13 -11.97 14.54
N TYR A 151 -1.96 -12.24 15.82
CA TYR A 151 -0.94 -13.13 16.34
C TYR A 151 -1.54 -14.49 16.66
N LEU A 152 -1.03 -15.54 16.02
CA LEU A 152 -1.31 -16.92 16.45
C LEU A 152 -0.46 -17.27 17.69
N ARG A 153 0.81 -16.87 17.65
CA ARG A 153 1.73 -16.97 18.78
C ARG A 153 2.45 -15.62 18.93
N PRO A 154 2.30 -14.94 20.07
CA PRO A 154 3.05 -13.72 20.33
C PRO A 154 4.55 -14.02 20.45
N PHE A 155 5.36 -12.99 20.47
CA PHE A 155 6.79 -13.15 20.68
C PHE A 155 7.07 -13.84 22.02
N GLN A 156 7.68 -15.01 21.95
CA GLN A 156 8.09 -15.81 23.11
C GLN A 156 9.47 -16.40 22.90
N THR A 157 10.22 -16.46 23.99
CA THR A 157 11.54 -17.09 24.00
C THR A 157 11.40 -18.51 24.52
N LEU A 158 11.84 -19.48 23.72
CA LEU A 158 11.92 -20.88 24.10
C LEU A 158 13.35 -21.23 24.46
N GLU A 159 13.54 -21.85 25.62
CA GLU A 159 14.82 -22.40 26.01
C GLU A 159 15.02 -23.76 25.33
N ILE A 160 16.17 -23.92 24.69
CA ILE A 160 16.58 -25.19 24.09
C ILE A 160 17.44 -25.92 25.10
N ALA A 161 17.29 -27.26 25.16
CA ALA A 161 18.10 -28.11 26.04
C ALA A 161 19.59 -27.84 25.85
N LYS A 162 20.32 -27.67 26.96
CA LYS A 162 21.76 -27.42 26.97
C LYS A 162 22.50 -28.60 26.35
N SER A 163 23.28 -28.32 25.34
CA SER A 163 24.29 -29.26 24.82
C SER A 163 25.67 -28.66 25.06
N GLY A 164 26.22 -28.89 26.24
CA GLY A 164 27.50 -28.30 26.69
C GLY A 164 27.32 -27.03 27.53
N ASP A 165 28.31 -26.16 27.57
CA ASP A 165 28.38 -24.95 28.40
C ASP A 165 27.69 -23.72 27.76
N SER A 166 26.93 -23.91 26.69
CA SER A 166 26.23 -22.82 25.99
C SER A 166 24.73 -22.78 26.27
N ASP A 167 24.20 -21.62 26.56
CA ASP A 167 22.77 -21.35 26.70
C ASP A 167 22.18 -20.94 25.34
N LYS A 168 21.27 -21.75 24.79
CA LYS A 168 20.63 -21.52 23.50
C LYS A 168 19.15 -21.17 23.72
N ARG A 169 18.72 -20.09 23.09
CA ARG A 169 17.32 -19.64 23.13
C ARG A 169 16.82 -19.40 21.72
N THR A 170 15.59 -19.80 21.45
CA THR A 170 14.91 -19.53 20.18
C THR A 170 13.79 -18.52 20.42
N LEU A 171 13.77 -17.47 19.63
CA LEU A 171 12.65 -16.52 19.58
C LEU A 171 11.64 -17.02 18.55
N LEU A 172 10.41 -17.24 18.98
CA LEU A 172 9.31 -17.66 18.14
C LEU A 172 8.22 -16.61 18.11
N ALA A 173 7.69 -16.32 16.93
CA ALA A 173 6.50 -15.51 16.73
C ALA A 173 5.77 -15.96 15.46
N GLU A 174 4.45 -16.04 15.51
CA GLU A 174 3.60 -16.32 14.35
C GLU A 174 2.51 -15.26 14.26
N TRP A 175 2.47 -14.54 13.16
CA TRP A 175 1.51 -13.46 12.91
C TRP A 175 1.10 -13.42 11.45
N THR A 176 -0.05 -12.82 11.18
CA THR A 176 -0.54 -12.57 9.82
C THR A 176 -1.17 -11.19 9.73
N LEU A 177 -1.24 -10.66 8.53
CA LEU A 177 -1.98 -9.45 8.21
C LEU A 177 -3.45 -9.79 8.00
N VAL A 178 -4.33 -9.01 8.59
CA VAL A 178 -5.79 -9.13 8.43
C VAL A 178 -6.32 -7.86 7.78
N ALA A 179 -7.07 -8.02 6.70
CA ALA A 179 -7.88 -6.96 6.11
C ALA A 179 -9.34 -7.17 6.50
N LYS A 180 -9.87 -6.30 7.36
CA LYS A 180 -11.27 -6.40 7.82
C LYS A 180 -12.26 -6.13 6.70
N ASN A 181 -11.91 -5.20 5.81
CA ASN A 181 -12.68 -4.90 4.62
C ASN A 181 -11.75 -4.73 3.40
N PRO A 182 -11.59 -5.77 2.56
CA PRO A 182 -10.74 -5.71 1.38
C PRO A 182 -11.20 -4.70 0.32
N THR A 183 -12.50 -4.37 0.29
CA THR A 183 -13.09 -3.46 -0.70
C THR A 183 -12.99 -1.99 -0.31
N ALA A 184 -12.67 -1.68 0.96
CA ALA A 184 -12.47 -0.32 1.44
C ALA A 184 -11.14 0.31 0.99
N ASN A 185 -10.33 -0.46 0.29
CA ASN A 185 -8.99 -0.06 -0.14
C ASN A 185 -8.90 -0.09 -1.66
N ALA A 186 -7.99 0.69 -2.24
CA ALA A 186 -7.75 0.66 -3.67
C ALA A 186 -6.25 0.64 -3.98
N LYS A 187 -5.90 0.23 -5.18
CA LYS A 187 -4.53 0.30 -5.66
C LYS A 187 -4.46 0.71 -7.13
N ALA A 188 -3.37 1.34 -7.50
CA ALA A 188 -3.05 1.67 -8.88
C ALA A 188 -1.64 1.18 -9.24
N HIS A 189 -1.47 0.74 -10.45
CA HIS A 189 -0.19 0.29 -10.99
C HIS A 189 0.19 1.04 -12.27
N GLY A 190 1.48 1.02 -12.59
CA GLY A 190 2.00 1.67 -13.77
C GLY A 190 2.02 3.19 -13.67
N VAL A 191 2.08 3.71 -12.47
CA VAL A 191 2.19 5.15 -12.20
C VAL A 191 3.56 5.64 -12.65
N ALA A 192 3.62 6.49 -13.65
CA ALA A 192 4.86 7.09 -14.16
C ALA A 192 4.81 8.61 -14.09
N ALA A 193 5.95 9.23 -13.89
CA ALA A 193 6.10 10.69 -13.89
C ALA A 193 6.28 11.27 -15.29
N THR A 194 6.74 10.45 -16.24
CA THR A 194 6.96 10.79 -17.66
C THR A 194 6.48 9.64 -18.51
N ALA A 195 5.95 9.95 -19.70
CA ALA A 195 5.74 8.92 -20.72
C ALA A 195 7.10 8.32 -21.08
N GLY A 196 7.21 7.01 -20.97
CA GLY A 196 8.41 6.28 -21.37
C GLY A 196 8.60 6.26 -22.87
#